data_9190bee045fcf87f6212e1fe147ecb25
#
_entry.id   9190bee045fcf87f6212e1fe147ecb25
#
_cell.length_a   1.000
_cell.length_b   1.000
_cell.length_c   1.000
_cell.angle_alpha   90.00
_cell.angle_beta   90.00
_cell.angle_gamma   90.00
#
_symmetry.space_group_name_H-M   'P 1'
#
loop_
_entity.id
_entity.type
_entity.pdbx_description
1 polymer ?
#
loop_
_entity_poly.entity_id
_entity_poly.type
_entity_poly.pdbx_seq_one_letter_code
_entity_poly.pdbx_strand_id
1 'polypeptide(L)'
;MITVEQDTLRVKTDERSEDLFHLKAFKNIFLIGTGKASASMARTMEDLLTDRISSGVITTKLGHRLPLKRTELIEAGHPIPDQNGLEGAHRIRSLLKNSGPEDLVLVVLSGGGSALLPLPVEGITLEEKQE
;
A
#
# COMPACT_ATOMS: atom_id res chain seq x y z
N MET A 1 -14.97 -8.54 3.86
CA MET A 1 -14.23 -9.21 4.97
C MET A 1 -12.98 -9.88 4.42
N ILE A 2 -11.87 -9.75 5.13
CA ILE A 2 -10.58 -10.36 4.74
C ILE A 2 -10.16 -11.30 5.88
N THR A 3 -9.85 -12.55 5.54
CA THR A 3 -9.38 -13.56 6.51
C THR A 3 -8.22 -14.35 5.93
N VAL A 4 -7.40 -14.90 6.80
CA VAL A 4 -6.33 -15.84 6.44
C VAL A 4 -6.55 -17.12 7.23
N GLU A 5 -6.73 -18.21 6.52
CA GLU A 5 -6.83 -19.54 7.11
C GLU A 5 -5.73 -20.42 6.54
N GLN A 6 -4.81 -20.88 7.40
CA GLN A 6 -3.61 -21.60 6.97
C GLN A 6 -2.81 -20.73 5.99
N ASP A 7 -2.69 -21.14 4.73
CA ASP A 7 -1.96 -20.43 3.70
C ASP A 7 -2.87 -19.81 2.63
N THR A 8 -4.15 -19.63 2.94
CA THR A 8 -5.13 -19.07 2.01
C THR A 8 -5.63 -17.72 2.51
N LEU A 9 -5.43 -16.69 1.69
CA LEU A 9 -6.04 -15.38 1.89
C LEU A 9 -7.41 -15.37 1.20
N ARG A 10 -8.43 -15.06 1.98
CA ARG A 10 -9.81 -14.98 1.53
C ARG A 10 -10.28 -13.53 1.56
N VAL A 11 -10.74 -13.04 0.42
CA VAL A 11 -11.32 -11.71 0.29
C VAL A 11 -12.78 -11.85 -0.11
N LYS A 12 -13.68 -11.50 0.80
CA LYS A 12 -15.11 -11.55 0.58
C LYS A 12 -15.63 -10.12 0.37
N THR A 13 -16.07 -9.82 -0.83
CA THR A 13 -16.56 -8.49 -1.22
C THR A 13 -18.04 -8.32 -0.94
N ASP A 14 -18.83 -9.37 -1.14
CA ASP A 14 -20.26 -9.39 -0.80
C ASP A 14 -20.69 -10.84 -0.42
N GLU A 15 -21.99 -11.05 -0.24
CA GLU A 15 -22.49 -12.38 0.15
C GLU A 15 -22.28 -13.46 -0.91
N ARG A 16 -22.03 -13.07 -2.17
CA ARG A 16 -21.94 -13.99 -3.31
C ARG A 16 -20.55 -14.06 -3.95
N SER A 17 -19.66 -13.10 -3.63
CA SER A 17 -18.36 -12.95 -4.28
C SER A 17 -17.23 -13.12 -3.28
N GLU A 18 -16.37 -14.09 -3.58
CA GLU A 18 -15.22 -14.41 -2.76
C GLU A 18 -14.03 -14.75 -3.65
N ASP A 19 -12.87 -14.12 -3.36
CA ASP A 19 -11.63 -14.42 -4.00
C ASP A 19 -10.68 -15.13 -3.03
N LEU A 20 -10.04 -16.19 -3.51
CA LEU A 20 -9.10 -17.00 -2.74
C LEU A 20 -7.71 -16.90 -3.36
N PHE A 21 -6.71 -16.64 -2.51
CA PHE A 21 -5.32 -16.58 -2.91
C PHE A 21 -4.50 -17.56 -2.09
N HIS A 22 -3.87 -18.52 -2.75
CA HIS A 22 -2.95 -19.47 -2.11
C HIS A 22 -1.60 -18.80 -1.92
N LEU A 23 -1.31 -18.37 -0.70
CA LEU A 23 -0.15 -17.52 -0.40
C LEU A 23 1.18 -18.19 -0.72
N LYS A 24 1.27 -19.50 -0.60
CA LYS A 24 2.49 -20.25 -0.96
C LYS A 24 2.76 -20.33 -2.46
N ALA A 25 1.77 -20.02 -3.30
CA ALA A 25 1.95 -20.01 -4.74
C ALA A 25 2.71 -18.76 -5.22
N PHE A 26 2.88 -17.75 -4.38
CA PHE A 26 3.54 -16.51 -4.73
C PHE A 26 4.98 -16.48 -4.21
N LYS A 27 5.89 -16.01 -5.06
CA LYS A 27 7.30 -15.84 -4.71
C LYS A 27 7.48 -14.70 -3.71
N ASN A 28 6.81 -13.58 -3.95
CA ASN A 28 6.82 -12.42 -3.07
C ASN A 28 5.39 -11.92 -2.85
N ILE A 29 5.16 -11.33 -1.68
CA ILE A 29 3.92 -10.63 -1.35
C ILE A 29 4.30 -9.21 -0.96
N PHE A 30 3.87 -8.24 -1.76
CA PHE A 30 4.14 -6.83 -1.53
C PHE A 30 2.87 -6.13 -1.03
N LEU A 31 3.04 -5.29 -0.03
CA LEU A 31 1.98 -4.44 0.51
C LEU A 31 2.28 -2.99 0.18
N ILE A 32 1.41 -2.38 -0.60
CA ILE A 32 1.51 -0.96 -0.93
C ILE A 32 0.22 -0.25 -0.57
N GLY A 33 0.28 1.05 -0.45
CA GLY A 33 -0.95 1.78 -0.18
C GLY A 33 -0.77 3.26 0.09
N THR A 34 -1.89 3.92 0.18
CA THR A 34 -1.95 5.35 0.44
C THR A 34 -3.29 5.73 1.04
N GLY A 35 -3.31 6.83 1.79
CA GLY A 35 -4.52 7.40 2.35
C GLY A 35 -4.42 7.63 3.86
N LYS A 36 -5.38 8.38 4.39
CA LYS A 36 -5.40 8.75 5.82
C LYS A 36 -5.47 7.55 6.76
N ALA A 37 -6.12 6.47 6.33
CA ALA A 37 -6.28 5.24 7.11
C ALA A 37 -5.34 4.12 6.65
N SER A 38 -4.40 4.38 5.74
CA SER A 38 -3.54 3.35 5.16
C SER A 38 -2.65 2.67 6.20
N ALA A 39 -2.19 3.40 7.22
CA ALA A 39 -1.37 2.83 8.29
C ALA A 39 -2.14 1.77 9.09
N SER A 40 -3.39 2.05 9.48
CA SER A 40 -4.20 1.09 10.21
C SER A 40 -4.60 -0.11 9.35
N MET A 41 -4.89 0.12 8.07
CA MET A 41 -5.16 -0.96 7.12
C MET A 41 -3.93 -1.85 6.92
N ALA A 42 -2.75 -1.25 6.77
CA ALA A 42 -1.49 -1.99 6.62
C ALA A 42 -1.17 -2.80 7.87
N ARG A 43 -1.41 -2.25 9.05
CA ARG A 43 -1.22 -2.98 10.31
C ARG A 43 -2.12 -4.21 10.39
N THR A 44 -3.38 -4.07 10.01
CA THR A 44 -4.30 -5.20 9.93
C THR A 44 -3.79 -6.28 8.97
N MET A 45 -3.29 -5.88 7.80
CA MET A 45 -2.71 -6.82 6.85
C MET A 45 -1.44 -7.48 7.39
N GLU A 46 -0.59 -6.75 8.11
CA GLU A 46 0.59 -7.33 8.77
C GLU A 46 0.21 -8.34 9.85
N ASP A 47 -0.85 -8.07 10.62
CA ASP A 47 -1.35 -8.98 11.64
C ASP A 47 -1.91 -10.27 11.01
N LEU A 48 -2.57 -10.17 9.86
CA LEU A 48 -3.13 -11.31 9.14
C LEU A 48 -2.07 -12.15 8.41
N LEU A 49 -1.14 -11.50 7.73
CA LEU A 49 -0.17 -12.14 6.86
C LEU A 49 1.16 -12.45 7.55
N THR A 50 1.47 -11.74 8.63
CA THR A 50 2.67 -11.92 9.46
C THR A 50 3.96 -11.88 8.62
N ASP A 51 4.79 -12.90 8.68
CA ASP A 51 6.07 -12.99 7.98
C ASP A 51 5.93 -13.30 6.47
N ARG A 52 4.73 -13.48 5.98
CA ARG A 52 4.47 -13.70 4.55
C ARG A 52 4.65 -12.44 3.71
N ILE A 53 4.54 -11.25 4.31
CA ILE A 53 4.83 -9.99 3.60
C ILE A 53 6.34 -9.89 3.37
N SER A 54 6.74 -9.84 2.11
CA SER A 54 8.14 -9.73 1.72
C SER A 54 8.66 -8.31 1.91
N SER A 55 7.88 -7.33 1.52
CA SER A 55 8.20 -5.91 1.63
C SER A 55 6.94 -5.08 1.41
N GLY A 56 7.00 -3.81 1.78
CA GLY A 56 5.88 -2.90 1.56
C GLY A 56 6.26 -1.44 1.74
N VAL A 57 5.48 -0.58 1.13
CA VAL A 57 5.59 0.88 1.27
C VAL A 57 4.19 1.47 1.26
N ILE A 58 3.88 2.28 2.27
CA ILE A 58 2.63 3.05 2.29
C ILE A 58 2.90 4.50 2.60
N THR A 59 2.03 5.38 2.11
CA THR A 59 2.01 6.79 2.51
C THR A 59 0.75 7.08 3.30
N THR A 60 0.89 7.84 4.37
CA THR A 60 -0.22 8.27 5.21
C THR A 60 -0.12 9.76 5.54
N LYS A 61 -1.20 10.32 6.06
CA LYS A 61 -1.21 11.71 6.49
C LYS A 61 -0.30 11.91 7.69
N LEU A 62 0.39 13.04 7.73
CA LEU A 62 1.19 13.45 8.87
C LEU A 62 0.36 13.37 10.17
N GLY A 63 0.90 12.73 11.18
CA GLY A 63 0.22 12.50 12.47
C GLY A 63 -0.63 11.22 12.51
N HIS A 64 -0.79 10.49 11.42
CA HIS A 64 -1.53 9.23 11.35
C HIS A 64 -0.64 7.99 11.39
N ARG A 65 0.60 8.14 11.84
CA ARG A 65 1.58 7.08 11.90
C ARG A 65 1.21 6.00 12.93
N LEU A 66 1.41 4.75 12.55
CA LEU A 66 1.32 3.59 13.44
C LEU A 66 2.57 2.73 13.25
N PRO A 67 3.01 1.98 14.29
CA PRO A 67 4.15 1.08 14.13
C PRO A 67 3.81 -0.08 13.21
N LEU A 68 4.65 -0.27 12.19
CA LEU A 68 4.59 -1.36 11.24
C LEU A 68 5.89 -2.17 11.31
N LYS A 69 5.79 -3.47 11.05
CA LYS A 69 6.93 -4.39 11.20
C LYS A 69 7.67 -4.65 9.89
N ARG A 70 6.96 -4.74 8.76
CA ARG A 70 7.52 -5.14 7.47
C ARG A 70 7.24 -4.14 6.36
N THR A 71 6.46 -3.12 6.66
CA THR A 71 6.05 -2.09 5.71
C THR A 71 6.70 -0.77 6.08
N GLU A 72 7.35 -0.12 5.12
CA GLU A 72 7.87 1.22 5.29
C GLU A 72 6.70 2.21 5.30
N LEU A 73 6.67 3.08 6.29
CA LEU A 73 5.62 4.10 6.45
C LEU A 73 6.19 5.48 6.22
N ILE A 74 5.63 6.19 5.26
CA ILE A 74 6.01 7.55 4.91
C ILE A 74 4.85 8.48 5.25
N GLU A 75 5.11 9.48 6.07
CA GLU A 75 4.15 10.54 6.36
C GLU A 75 4.26 11.65 5.31
N ALA A 76 3.13 12.03 4.72
CA ALA A 76 3.06 12.99 3.64
C ALA A 76 2.01 14.06 3.89
N GLY A 77 2.09 15.16 3.16
CA GLY A 77 1.17 16.29 3.26
C GLY A 77 -0.21 16.01 2.69
N HIS A 78 -1.22 16.55 3.33
CA HIS A 78 -2.60 16.49 2.90
C HIS A 78 -3.36 17.74 3.43
N PRO A 79 -4.17 18.42 2.63
CA PRO A 79 -4.63 18.07 1.26
C PRO A 79 -3.67 18.45 0.13
N ILE A 80 -2.59 19.15 0.41
CA ILE A 80 -1.64 19.60 -0.60
C ILE A 80 -0.51 18.58 -0.72
N PRO A 81 -0.24 18.01 -1.91
CA PRO A 81 0.89 17.09 -2.11
C PRO A 81 2.22 17.74 -1.75
N ASP A 82 3.14 16.96 -1.19
CA ASP A 82 4.46 17.43 -0.81
C ASP A 82 5.58 16.49 -1.28
N GLN A 83 6.81 16.85 -0.97
CA GLN A 83 8.00 16.09 -1.37
C GLN A 83 8.02 14.68 -0.74
N ASN A 84 7.52 14.52 0.47
CA ASN A 84 7.46 13.21 1.12
C ASN A 84 6.51 12.27 0.39
N GLY A 85 5.37 12.79 -0.08
CA GLY A 85 4.44 12.02 -0.90
C GLY A 85 5.05 11.59 -2.23
N LEU A 86 5.80 12.48 -2.87
CA LEU A 86 6.52 12.16 -4.11
C LEU A 86 7.58 11.09 -3.88
N GLU A 87 8.34 11.19 -2.80
CA GLU A 87 9.31 10.16 -2.42
C GLU A 87 8.64 8.81 -2.18
N GLY A 88 7.49 8.81 -1.49
CA GLY A 88 6.70 7.61 -1.28
C GLY A 88 6.26 6.96 -2.59
N ALA A 89 5.79 7.76 -3.54
CA ALA A 89 5.40 7.30 -4.86
C ALA A 89 6.58 6.66 -5.62
N HIS A 90 7.74 7.29 -5.58
CA HIS A 90 8.96 6.74 -6.19
C HIS A 90 9.38 5.43 -5.56
N ARG A 91 9.29 5.30 -4.24
CA ARG A 91 9.61 4.05 -3.52
C ARG A 91 8.66 2.92 -3.88
N ILE A 92 7.36 3.21 -3.96
CA ILE A 92 6.37 2.22 -4.41
C ILE A 92 6.67 1.78 -5.84
N ARG A 93 6.93 2.74 -6.72
CA ARG A 93 7.28 2.44 -8.11
C ARG A 93 8.55 1.57 -8.20
N SER A 94 9.57 1.89 -7.44
CA SER A 94 10.82 1.11 -7.40
C SER A 94 10.59 -0.30 -6.88
N LEU A 95 9.76 -0.45 -5.84
CA LEU A 95 9.40 -1.76 -5.30
C LEU A 95 8.71 -2.62 -6.36
N LEU A 96 7.78 -2.04 -7.11
CA LEU A 96 6.97 -2.77 -8.10
C LEU A 96 7.70 -2.99 -9.43
N LYS A 97 8.74 -2.22 -9.73
CA LYS A 97 9.48 -2.32 -11.00
C LYS A 97 10.03 -3.72 -11.25
N ASN A 98 10.43 -4.42 -10.21
CA ASN A 98 10.99 -5.77 -10.29
C ASN A 98 9.95 -6.85 -9.98
N SER A 99 8.69 -6.49 -9.78
CA SER A 99 7.62 -7.46 -9.57
C SER A 99 7.22 -8.11 -10.89
N GLY A 100 6.70 -9.32 -10.80
CA GLY A 100 6.29 -10.11 -11.96
C GLY A 100 5.08 -11.00 -11.67
N PRO A 101 4.72 -11.87 -12.62
CA PRO A 101 3.50 -12.70 -12.52
C PRO A 101 3.52 -13.69 -11.35
N GLU A 102 4.68 -13.94 -10.74
CA GLU A 102 4.81 -14.82 -9.58
C GLU A 102 4.61 -14.08 -8.25
N ASP A 103 4.44 -12.77 -8.29
CA ASP A 103 4.28 -11.93 -7.10
C ASP A 103 2.82 -11.52 -6.90
N LEU A 104 2.43 -11.42 -5.63
CA LEU A 104 1.14 -10.86 -5.24
C LEU A 104 1.34 -9.44 -4.71
N VAL A 105 0.59 -8.50 -5.25
CA VAL A 105 0.60 -7.11 -4.79
C VAL A 105 -0.74 -6.81 -4.13
N LEU A 106 -0.70 -6.46 -2.85
CA LEU A 106 -1.86 -6.05 -2.08
C LEU A 106 -1.85 -4.54 -1.94
N VAL A 107 -2.96 -3.90 -2.26
CA VAL A 107 -3.09 -2.44 -2.24
C VAL A 107 -4.13 -2.02 -1.22
N VAL A 108 -3.74 -1.19 -0.27
CA VAL A 108 -4.66 -0.58 0.69
C VAL A 108 -4.87 0.90 0.33
N LEU A 109 -6.11 1.28 0.10
CA LEU A 109 -6.48 2.63 -0.33
C LEU A 109 -7.53 3.22 0.60
N SER A 110 -7.35 4.48 0.96
CA SER A 110 -8.35 5.24 1.71
C SER A 110 -8.37 6.71 1.27
N GLY A 111 -9.23 7.52 1.87
CA GLY A 111 -9.37 8.92 1.50
C GLY A 111 -8.06 9.71 1.60
N GLY A 112 -7.86 10.65 0.69
CA GLY A 112 -6.69 11.52 0.64
C GLY A 112 -5.50 10.98 -0.15
N GLY A 113 -5.63 9.79 -0.76
CA GLY A 113 -4.54 9.13 -1.47
C GLY A 113 -3.93 9.96 -2.60
N SER A 114 -4.72 10.75 -3.30
CA SER A 114 -4.21 11.58 -4.40
C SER A 114 -3.15 12.60 -3.94
N ALA A 115 -3.36 13.23 -2.78
CA ALA A 115 -2.39 14.17 -2.21
C ALA A 115 -1.20 13.46 -1.56
N LEU A 116 -1.44 12.29 -0.96
CA LEU A 116 -0.44 11.55 -0.20
C LEU A 116 0.49 10.70 -1.09
N LEU A 117 0.15 10.53 -2.35
CA LEU A 117 0.92 9.73 -3.30
C LEU A 117 0.98 10.44 -4.67
N PRO A 118 1.55 11.64 -4.75
CA PRO A 118 1.69 12.33 -6.03
C PRO A 118 2.81 11.70 -6.85
N LEU A 119 2.55 11.48 -8.14
CA LEU A 119 3.57 11.11 -9.11
C LEU A 119 3.21 11.81 -10.41
N PRO A 120 3.63 13.09 -10.58
CA PRO A 120 3.33 13.84 -11.78
C PRO A 120 3.83 13.15 -13.04
N VAL A 121 3.07 13.26 -14.12
CA VAL A 121 3.53 12.77 -15.42
C VAL A 121 4.75 13.56 -15.89
N GLU A 122 5.50 12.98 -16.81
CA GLU A 122 6.66 13.65 -17.39
C GLU A 122 6.28 15.04 -17.94
N GLY A 123 7.08 16.04 -17.55
CA GLY A 123 6.84 17.43 -17.94
C GLY A 123 5.98 18.24 -16.98
N ILE A 124 5.42 17.62 -15.92
CA ILE A 124 4.68 18.31 -14.85
C ILE A 124 5.49 18.22 -13.55
N THR A 125 5.70 19.35 -12.89
CA THR A 125 6.41 19.39 -11.60
C THR A 125 5.46 19.15 -10.42
N LEU A 126 6.05 18.88 -9.25
CA LEU A 126 5.28 18.77 -8.02
C LEU A 126 4.57 20.08 -7.67
N GLU A 127 5.23 21.22 -7.89
CA GLU A 127 4.68 22.55 -7.66
C GLU A 127 3.43 22.79 -8.52
N GLU A 128 3.48 22.41 -9.79
CA GLU A 128 2.34 22.50 -10.69
C GLU A 128 1.18 21.61 -10.25
N LYS A 129 1.47 20.42 -9.70
CA LYS A 129 0.46 19.52 -9.16
C LYS A 129 -0.16 20.06 -7.88
N GLN A 130 0.56 20.88 -7.11
CA GLN A 130 0.06 21.49 -5.88
C GLN A 130 -0.95 22.60 -6.14
N GLU A 131 -0.94 23.20 -7.31
CA GLU A 131 -1.92 24.20 -7.74
C GLU A 131 -3.26 23.54 -8.10
#